data_43057989a3e27fe6f7a8f945e74d9cc1
#
_entry.id   43057989a3e27fe6f7a8f945e74d9cc1
#
_cell.length_a   1.000
_cell.length_b   1.000
_cell.length_c   1.000
_cell.angle_alpha   90.00
_cell.angle_beta   90.00
_cell.angle_gamma   90.00
#
_symmetry.space_group_name_H-M   'P 1'
#
loop_
_entity.id
_entity.type
_entity.pdbx_description
1 polymer ?
#
loop_
_entity_poly.entity_id
_entity_poly.type
_entity_poly.pdbx_seq_one_letter_code
_entity_poly.pdbx_strand_id
1 'polypeptide(L)'
;MKYFWFFVYEFILIPIVVIIGFIGMCFNEKLRDGLLGRFRSMKVLKNYLNELSGYETIYWFHASSHGEFLQTKPVLLGLKEVEPHTKIIVSFFSPSGYNHVDDESIDCKIYLPLDFYWTVKSVLRLVRPEKLIFAAYDIWPNLIWAAKELGIPTVLFAARFKKGTGKLLPMVRNFYHHVYKDFHSIYTITKIDHNHLQLMLGNSSKTIVRVLGNPRYDYVKSTADKFTTEQTKSVLSRKKRIIFASIHDEDEKVIYKSVLRLLSDHKSLSILWVPHEPIASVINTSIQRFNEVGVKVNVFSKQTPYDKDDPQVIVVDVVGVLSHLYWDGIIAYVGGGFSTGIHNIMEPAIARLPILFGPRYENFHEAEQLINFGGGWAINNGQELFDKINILLSDNSKIIPASLAATDVIHKNIGAATRVVRGIIRD
;
A
#
# COMPACT_ATOMS: atom_id res chain seq x y z
N MET A 1 -14.09 18.49 -26.83
CA MET A 1 -13.69 18.54 -25.39
C MET A 1 -12.40 17.79 -25.08
N LYS A 2 -12.09 16.64 -25.68
CA LYS A 2 -10.80 15.93 -25.46
C LYS A 2 -9.59 16.83 -25.75
N TYR A 3 -9.55 17.50 -26.92
CA TYR A 3 -8.46 18.42 -27.29
C TYR A 3 -8.32 19.63 -26.38
N PHE A 4 -9.42 20.11 -25.79
CA PHE A 4 -9.40 21.16 -24.78
C PHE A 4 -8.67 20.69 -23.52
N TRP A 5 -9.02 19.49 -22.99
CA TRP A 5 -8.37 18.94 -21.83
C TRP A 5 -6.92 18.55 -22.07
N PHE A 6 -6.60 18.07 -23.28
CA PHE A 6 -5.21 17.85 -23.69
C PHE A 6 -4.41 19.16 -23.64
N PHE A 7 -4.95 20.25 -24.21
CA PHE A 7 -4.29 21.55 -24.17
C PHE A 7 -4.09 22.06 -22.76
N VAL A 8 -5.13 22.02 -21.92
CA VAL A 8 -5.06 22.46 -20.52
C VAL A 8 -4.03 21.63 -19.74
N TYR A 9 -4.02 20.31 -19.94
CA TYR A 9 -3.10 19.43 -19.22
C TYR A 9 -1.65 19.62 -19.68
N GLU A 10 -1.40 19.59 -20.98
CA GLU A 10 -0.05 19.66 -21.57
C GLU A 10 0.60 21.03 -21.38
N PHE A 11 -0.14 22.13 -21.65
CA PHE A 11 0.44 23.46 -21.71
C PHE A 11 0.22 24.31 -20.45
N ILE A 12 -0.65 23.88 -19.52
CA ILE A 12 -0.91 24.63 -18.30
C ILE A 12 -0.56 23.78 -17.07
N LEU A 13 -1.20 22.62 -16.88
CA LEU A 13 -1.05 21.85 -15.64
C LEU A 13 0.34 21.22 -15.50
N ILE A 14 0.84 20.53 -16.53
CA ILE A 14 2.15 19.88 -16.45
C ILE A 14 3.28 20.91 -16.29
N PRO A 15 3.36 22.01 -17.05
CA PRO A 15 4.39 23.02 -16.81
C PRO A 15 4.36 23.62 -15.40
N ILE A 16 3.17 23.90 -14.85
CA ILE A 16 3.03 24.40 -13.48
C ILE A 16 3.58 23.36 -12.46
N VAL A 17 3.17 22.10 -12.58
CA VAL A 17 3.65 21.03 -11.69
C VAL A 17 5.16 20.85 -11.78
N VAL A 18 5.73 20.93 -12.99
CA VAL A 18 7.17 20.82 -13.25
C VAL A 18 7.91 22.01 -12.62
N ILE A 19 7.42 23.24 -12.81
CA ILE A 19 8.03 24.45 -12.22
C ILE A 19 8.02 24.35 -10.68
N ILE A 20 6.87 23.98 -10.09
CA ILE A 20 6.77 23.77 -8.65
C ILE A 20 7.75 22.67 -8.20
N GLY A 21 7.84 21.58 -8.96
CA GLY A 21 8.79 20.51 -8.70
C GLY A 21 10.26 21.00 -8.72
N PHE A 22 10.64 21.81 -9.70
CA PHE A 22 11.97 22.40 -9.80
C PHE A 22 12.28 23.35 -8.63
N ILE A 23 11.31 24.18 -8.22
CA ILE A 23 11.48 25.02 -7.02
C ILE A 23 11.61 24.14 -5.77
N GLY A 24 10.78 23.11 -5.64
CA GLY A 24 10.81 22.18 -4.52
C GLY A 24 12.12 21.39 -4.39
N MET A 25 12.84 21.13 -5.50
CA MET A 25 14.18 20.50 -5.48
C MET A 25 15.19 21.26 -4.62
N CYS A 26 15.07 22.58 -4.52
CA CYS A 26 15.96 23.40 -3.71
C CYS A 26 15.79 23.13 -2.20
N PHE A 27 14.63 22.63 -1.78
CA PHE A 27 14.25 22.47 -0.38
C PHE A 27 14.04 21.00 0.04
N ASN A 28 13.95 20.06 -0.91
CA ASN A 28 13.62 18.67 -0.62
C ASN A 28 14.47 17.70 -1.47
N GLU A 29 15.35 16.96 -0.80
CA GLU A 29 16.24 15.99 -1.45
C GLU A 29 15.49 14.87 -2.18
N LYS A 30 14.38 14.38 -1.62
CA LYS A 30 13.55 13.33 -2.27
C LYS A 30 12.98 13.83 -3.60
N LEU A 31 12.54 15.10 -3.67
CA LEU A 31 12.08 15.70 -4.93
C LEU A 31 13.21 15.85 -5.93
N ARG A 32 14.40 16.27 -5.48
CA ARG A 32 15.58 16.40 -6.32
C ARG A 32 15.98 15.08 -6.94
N ASP A 33 16.12 14.04 -6.15
CA ASP A 33 16.49 12.69 -6.61
C ASP A 33 15.47 12.12 -7.60
N GLY A 34 14.18 12.30 -7.31
CA GLY A 34 13.12 11.86 -8.18
C GLY A 34 13.13 12.59 -9.53
N LEU A 35 13.33 13.92 -9.56
CA LEU A 35 13.36 14.68 -10.81
C LEU A 35 14.62 14.37 -11.63
N LEU A 36 15.79 14.34 -11.01
CA LEU A 36 17.04 14.01 -11.70
C LEU A 36 17.03 12.56 -12.24
N GLY A 37 16.45 11.64 -11.49
CA GLY A 37 16.28 10.25 -11.92
C GLY A 37 15.46 10.10 -13.21
N ARG A 38 14.43 10.95 -13.40
CA ARG A 38 13.60 10.92 -14.62
C ARG A 38 14.37 11.24 -15.90
N PHE A 39 15.33 12.14 -15.84
CA PHE A 39 16.18 12.45 -17.00
C PHE A 39 17.09 11.28 -17.42
N ARG A 40 17.39 10.38 -16.47
CA ARG A 40 18.22 9.18 -16.74
C ARG A 40 17.41 8.03 -17.33
N SER A 41 16.09 8.01 -17.15
CA SER A 41 15.21 6.89 -17.52
C SER A 41 15.32 6.51 -18.99
N MET A 42 15.41 7.48 -19.91
CA MET A 42 15.58 7.23 -21.34
C MET A 42 16.90 6.50 -21.63
N LYS A 43 17.99 6.86 -20.96
CA LYS A 43 19.30 6.20 -21.11
C LYS A 43 19.25 4.77 -20.59
N VAL A 44 18.64 4.56 -19.41
CA VAL A 44 18.48 3.24 -18.81
C VAL A 44 17.69 2.33 -19.73
N LEU A 45 16.55 2.81 -20.26
CA LEU A 45 15.73 2.04 -21.21
C LEU A 45 16.50 1.68 -22.50
N LYS A 46 17.23 2.63 -23.10
CA LYS A 46 18.00 2.35 -24.31
C LYS A 46 19.06 1.28 -24.07
N ASN A 47 19.78 1.38 -22.97
CA ASN A 47 20.81 0.39 -22.62
C ASN A 47 20.17 -1.00 -22.44
N TYR A 48 19.11 -1.08 -21.65
CA TYR A 48 18.40 -2.34 -21.40
C TYR A 48 17.85 -2.96 -22.70
N LEU A 49 17.18 -2.16 -23.54
CA LEU A 49 16.60 -2.67 -24.80
C LEU A 49 17.65 -3.12 -25.81
N ASN A 50 18.86 -2.56 -25.79
CA ASN A 50 19.98 -2.99 -26.63
C ASN A 50 20.53 -4.38 -26.23
N GLU A 51 20.26 -4.83 -25.00
CA GLU A 51 20.67 -6.15 -24.50
C GLU A 51 19.65 -7.24 -24.85
N LEU A 52 18.44 -6.86 -25.28
CA LEU A 52 17.40 -7.78 -25.68
C LEU A 52 17.59 -8.30 -27.11
N SER A 53 17.12 -9.50 -27.36
CA SER A 53 17.16 -10.12 -28.72
C SER A 53 16.15 -9.49 -29.69
N GLY A 54 15.17 -8.73 -29.19
CA GLY A 54 14.12 -8.09 -29.96
C GLY A 54 12.87 -8.96 -30.21
N TYR A 55 12.84 -10.17 -29.68
CA TYR A 55 11.71 -11.10 -29.76
C TYR A 55 10.92 -11.21 -28.44
N GLU A 56 11.37 -10.55 -27.39
CA GLU A 56 10.74 -10.61 -26.08
C GLU A 56 9.46 -9.79 -26.03
N THR A 57 8.43 -10.35 -25.41
CA THR A 57 7.22 -9.61 -25.05
C THR A 57 7.51 -8.73 -23.84
N ILE A 58 7.28 -7.43 -23.97
CA ILE A 58 7.54 -6.47 -22.89
C ILE A 58 6.22 -5.99 -22.31
N TYR A 59 6.05 -6.14 -21.00
CA TYR A 59 4.98 -5.48 -20.24
C TYR A 59 5.56 -4.32 -19.43
N TRP A 60 4.92 -3.16 -19.49
CA TRP A 60 5.33 -2.00 -18.70
C TRP A 60 4.33 -1.75 -17.59
N PHE A 61 4.75 -1.96 -16.35
CA PHE A 61 3.99 -1.65 -15.15
C PHE A 61 4.38 -0.29 -14.59
N HIS A 62 3.39 0.46 -14.13
CA HIS A 62 3.58 1.69 -13.36
C HIS A 62 3.03 1.51 -11.95
N ALA A 63 3.90 1.65 -10.94
CA ALA A 63 3.55 1.70 -9.52
C ALA A 63 4.17 2.97 -8.93
N SER A 64 3.36 3.91 -8.47
CA SER A 64 3.85 5.22 -8.05
C SER A 64 4.84 5.16 -6.89
N SER A 65 4.61 4.24 -5.94
CA SER A 65 5.34 4.11 -4.69
C SER A 65 5.63 2.66 -4.32
N HIS A 66 6.43 2.46 -3.27
CA HIS A 66 6.65 1.13 -2.69
C HIS A 66 5.32 0.46 -2.29
N GLY A 67 4.40 1.20 -1.66
CA GLY A 67 3.10 0.64 -1.24
C GLY A 67 2.25 0.13 -2.40
N GLU A 68 2.28 0.77 -3.56
CA GLU A 68 1.60 0.29 -4.78
C GLU A 68 2.33 -0.88 -5.43
N PHE A 69 3.67 -0.93 -5.30
CA PHE A 69 4.44 -2.07 -5.76
C PHE A 69 4.05 -3.37 -5.01
N LEU A 70 3.74 -3.29 -3.72
CA LEU A 70 3.26 -4.45 -2.96
C LEU A 70 1.95 -5.05 -3.52
N GLN A 71 1.12 -4.25 -4.19
CA GLN A 71 -0.05 -4.75 -4.93
C GLN A 71 0.33 -5.29 -6.31
N THR A 72 1.39 -4.75 -6.90
CA THR A 72 1.86 -5.10 -8.23
C THR A 72 2.64 -6.41 -8.23
N LYS A 73 3.46 -6.64 -7.23
CA LYS A 73 4.35 -7.82 -7.13
C LYS A 73 3.66 -9.17 -7.38
N PRO A 74 2.53 -9.53 -6.74
CA PRO A 74 1.88 -10.82 -7.02
C PRO A 74 1.33 -10.91 -8.45
N VAL A 75 1.02 -9.77 -9.09
CA VAL A 75 0.60 -9.75 -10.50
C VAL A 75 1.80 -9.99 -11.42
N LEU A 76 2.98 -9.39 -11.13
CA LEU A 76 4.21 -9.63 -11.89
C LEU A 76 4.62 -11.10 -11.82
N LEU A 77 4.64 -11.67 -10.60
CA LEU A 77 4.99 -13.07 -10.39
C LEU A 77 4.04 -14.01 -11.15
N GLY A 78 2.72 -13.77 -11.02
CA GLY A 78 1.74 -14.58 -11.74
C GLY A 78 1.80 -14.41 -13.26
N LEU A 79 2.19 -13.24 -13.77
CA LEU A 79 2.38 -13.04 -15.20
C LEU A 79 3.62 -13.80 -15.70
N LYS A 80 4.76 -13.74 -14.99
CA LYS A 80 5.98 -14.49 -15.33
C LYS A 80 5.78 -16.01 -15.21
N GLU A 81 4.90 -16.48 -14.32
CA GLU A 81 4.54 -17.89 -14.21
C GLU A 81 3.79 -18.39 -15.45
N VAL A 82 2.89 -17.57 -16.00
CA VAL A 82 2.08 -17.92 -17.19
C VAL A 82 2.87 -17.66 -18.50
N GLU A 83 3.65 -16.58 -18.53
CA GLU A 83 4.47 -16.17 -19.68
C GLU A 83 5.95 -16.03 -19.27
N PRO A 84 6.72 -17.12 -19.12
CA PRO A 84 8.07 -17.11 -18.54
C PRO A 84 9.11 -16.27 -19.31
N HIS A 85 8.92 -16.09 -20.62
CA HIS A 85 9.84 -15.33 -21.48
C HIS A 85 9.54 -13.83 -21.50
N THR A 86 8.52 -13.39 -20.77
CA THR A 86 8.13 -11.99 -20.67
C THR A 86 9.17 -11.15 -19.94
N LYS A 87 9.41 -9.95 -20.46
CA LYS A 87 10.23 -8.92 -19.85
C LYS A 87 9.36 -7.86 -19.19
N ILE A 88 9.69 -7.52 -17.97
CA ILE A 88 8.90 -6.59 -17.15
C ILE A 88 9.69 -5.32 -16.88
N ILE A 89 9.19 -4.20 -17.39
CA ILE A 89 9.65 -2.86 -17.03
C ILE A 89 8.74 -2.34 -15.93
N VAL A 90 9.32 -1.84 -14.82
CA VAL A 90 8.55 -1.16 -13.78
C VAL A 90 9.02 0.27 -13.65
N SER A 91 8.07 1.21 -13.77
CA SER A 91 8.32 2.62 -13.52
C SER A 91 7.75 3.06 -12.18
N PHE A 92 8.52 3.88 -11.44
CA PHE A 92 8.13 4.50 -10.18
C PHE A 92 8.03 6.01 -10.32
N PHE A 93 7.07 6.62 -9.62
CA PHE A 93 7.03 8.08 -9.49
C PHE A 93 7.85 8.56 -8.30
N SER A 94 7.71 7.90 -7.16
CA SER A 94 8.33 8.26 -5.90
C SER A 94 9.72 7.63 -5.74
N PRO A 95 10.71 8.36 -5.16
CA PRO A 95 11.98 7.76 -4.75
C PRO A 95 11.82 6.59 -3.78
N SER A 96 10.78 6.57 -2.95
CA SER A 96 10.52 5.45 -2.05
C SER A 96 10.26 4.13 -2.80
N GLY A 97 9.59 4.18 -3.96
CA GLY A 97 9.46 3.01 -4.83
C GLY A 97 10.78 2.67 -5.50
N TYR A 98 11.40 3.63 -6.16
CA TYR A 98 12.61 3.38 -6.95
C TYR A 98 13.80 2.90 -6.10
N ASN A 99 14.03 3.49 -4.91
CA ASN A 99 15.21 3.20 -4.09
C ASN A 99 15.04 1.95 -3.21
N HIS A 100 13.80 1.64 -2.77
CA HIS A 100 13.57 0.55 -1.80
C HIS A 100 12.99 -0.71 -2.42
N VAL A 101 12.63 -0.68 -3.70
CA VAL A 101 12.22 -1.89 -4.41
C VAL A 101 13.42 -2.48 -5.13
N ASP A 102 13.84 -3.64 -4.66
CA ASP A 102 14.79 -4.53 -5.34
C ASP A 102 14.15 -5.91 -5.42
N ASP A 103 13.77 -6.33 -6.64
CA ASP A 103 12.93 -7.50 -6.84
C ASP A 103 13.29 -8.20 -8.15
N GLU A 104 13.60 -9.48 -8.08
CA GLU A 104 14.02 -10.30 -9.22
C GLU A 104 12.93 -10.45 -10.30
N SER A 105 11.67 -10.14 -9.98
CA SER A 105 10.61 -10.13 -10.98
C SER A 105 10.66 -8.94 -11.93
N ILE A 106 11.49 -7.93 -11.64
CA ILE A 106 11.67 -6.72 -12.44
C ILE A 106 12.90 -6.86 -13.32
N ASP A 107 12.74 -6.83 -14.63
CA ASP A 107 13.86 -6.89 -15.57
C ASP A 107 14.49 -5.49 -15.80
N CYS A 108 13.69 -4.43 -15.77
CA CYS A 108 14.18 -3.04 -15.87
C CYS A 108 13.39 -2.11 -14.97
N LYS A 109 14.10 -1.34 -14.14
CA LYS A 109 13.54 -0.37 -13.21
C LYS A 109 13.87 1.05 -13.63
N ILE A 110 12.86 1.92 -13.73
CA ILE A 110 13.03 3.32 -14.12
C ILE A 110 12.20 4.27 -13.24
N TYR A 111 12.55 5.55 -13.23
CA TYR A 111 11.58 6.57 -12.88
C TYR A 111 10.62 6.81 -14.05
N LEU A 112 9.34 7.07 -13.74
CA LEU A 112 8.39 7.49 -14.77
C LEU A 112 8.90 8.78 -15.43
N PRO A 113 9.05 8.85 -16.75
CA PRO A 113 9.39 10.08 -17.44
C PRO A 113 8.40 11.20 -17.13
N LEU A 114 8.82 12.46 -17.25
CA LEU A 114 7.90 13.59 -17.13
C LEU A 114 6.77 13.45 -18.15
N ASP A 115 5.52 13.62 -17.70
CA ASP A 115 4.32 13.34 -18.49
C ASP A 115 4.02 14.41 -19.55
N PHE A 116 5.08 14.92 -20.24
CA PHE A 116 4.91 15.68 -21.46
C PHE A 116 4.59 14.73 -22.62
N TYR A 117 3.58 15.06 -23.41
CA TYR A 117 3.05 14.17 -24.45
C TYR A 117 4.13 13.63 -25.39
N TRP A 118 5.00 14.50 -25.92
CA TRP A 118 6.07 14.10 -26.84
C TRP A 118 7.14 13.25 -26.19
N THR A 119 7.44 13.50 -24.90
CA THR A 119 8.40 12.71 -24.13
C THR A 119 7.88 11.29 -23.94
N VAL A 120 6.67 11.14 -23.39
CA VAL A 120 6.10 9.81 -23.10
C VAL A 120 5.82 9.04 -24.40
N LYS A 121 5.40 9.73 -25.47
CA LYS A 121 5.19 9.11 -26.79
C LYS A 121 6.50 8.57 -27.39
N SER A 122 7.61 9.30 -27.23
CA SER A 122 8.93 8.86 -27.68
C SER A 122 9.40 7.62 -26.89
N VAL A 123 9.15 7.60 -25.58
CA VAL A 123 9.46 6.43 -24.74
C VAL A 123 8.60 5.23 -25.14
N LEU A 124 7.30 5.40 -25.35
CA LEU A 124 6.41 4.32 -25.79
C LEU A 124 6.81 3.75 -27.16
N ARG A 125 7.23 4.61 -28.09
CA ARG A 125 7.74 4.17 -29.41
C ARG A 125 9.05 3.38 -29.29
N LEU A 126 9.89 3.73 -28.32
CA LEU A 126 11.14 3.04 -28.06
C LEU A 126 10.89 1.66 -27.43
N VAL A 127 10.06 1.59 -26.38
CA VAL A 127 9.79 0.37 -25.60
C VAL A 127 8.82 -0.56 -26.34
N ARG A 128 7.79 -0.03 -27.00
CA ARG A 128 6.69 -0.77 -27.65
C ARG A 128 6.12 -1.90 -26.77
N PRO A 129 5.67 -1.58 -25.56
CA PRO A 129 5.18 -2.62 -24.68
C PRO A 129 3.92 -3.27 -25.24
N GLU A 130 3.74 -4.57 -25.01
CA GLU A 130 2.50 -5.29 -25.33
C GLU A 130 1.31 -4.65 -24.60
N LYS A 131 1.49 -4.31 -23.33
CA LYS A 131 0.52 -3.55 -22.55
C LYS A 131 1.22 -2.60 -21.57
N LEU A 132 0.56 -1.46 -21.34
CA LEU A 132 0.93 -0.50 -20.30
C LEU A 132 -0.05 -0.63 -19.13
N ILE A 133 0.45 -0.97 -17.96
CA ILE A 133 -0.37 -1.42 -16.82
C ILE A 133 -0.13 -0.50 -15.62
N PHE A 134 -1.20 0.11 -15.11
CA PHE A 134 -1.18 1.01 -13.95
C PHE A 134 -1.73 0.30 -12.72
N ALA A 135 -1.08 0.52 -11.57
CA ALA A 135 -1.56 0.05 -10.28
C ALA A 135 -2.34 1.13 -9.53
N ALA A 136 -3.46 0.77 -8.94
CA ALA A 136 -4.29 1.56 -8.04
C ALA A 136 -4.94 2.80 -8.67
N TYR A 137 -4.42 3.99 -8.43
CA TYR A 137 -5.10 5.25 -8.81
C TYR A 137 -4.16 6.31 -9.38
N ASP A 138 -2.89 5.99 -9.49
CA ASP A 138 -1.91 6.92 -10.04
C ASP A 138 -1.85 6.78 -11.56
N ILE A 139 -2.54 7.69 -12.24
CA ILE A 139 -2.70 7.70 -13.69
C ILE A 139 -2.10 8.97 -14.29
N TRP A 140 -1.50 8.82 -15.46
CA TRP A 140 -0.78 9.88 -16.18
C TRP A 140 -1.44 10.12 -17.54
N PRO A 141 -2.23 11.18 -17.68
CA PRO A 141 -3.07 11.44 -18.86
C PRO A 141 -2.34 11.41 -20.19
N ASN A 142 -1.19 12.10 -20.33
CA ASN A 142 -0.46 12.11 -21.58
C ASN A 142 0.12 10.75 -21.95
N LEU A 143 0.57 9.98 -20.94
CA LEU A 143 1.05 8.61 -21.16
C LEU A 143 -0.08 7.71 -21.68
N ILE A 144 -1.30 7.85 -21.12
CA ILE A 144 -2.49 7.10 -21.55
C ILE A 144 -2.91 7.53 -22.96
N TRP A 145 -2.97 8.83 -23.26
CA TRP A 145 -3.35 9.34 -24.58
C TRP A 145 -2.34 8.96 -25.66
N ALA A 146 -1.04 9.01 -25.34
CA ALA A 146 0.01 8.57 -26.26
C ALA A 146 -0.04 7.06 -26.51
N ALA A 147 -0.27 6.25 -25.48
CA ALA A 147 -0.48 4.81 -25.63
C ALA A 147 -1.68 4.50 -26.52
N LYS A 148 -2.80 5.19 -26.31
CA LYS A 148 -4.01 5.05 -27.13
C LYS A 148 -3.76 5.38 -28.60
N GLU A 149 -3.02 6.45 -28.88
CA GLU A 149 -2.67 6.84 -30.25
C GLU A 149 -1.74 5.81 -30.93
N LEU A 150 -0.84 5.21 -30.16
CA LEU A 150 0.08 4.18 -30.64
C LEU A 150 -0.54 2.78 -30.72
N GLY A 151 -1.81 2.64 -30.34
CA GLY A 151 -2.50 1.35 -30.31
C GLY A 151 -2.04 0.41 -29.18
N ILE A 152 -1.33 0.93 -28.18
CA ILE A 152 -0.87 0.15 -27.01
C ILE A 152 -2.02 0.05 -26.01
N PRO A 153 -2.50 -1.17 -25.68
CA PRO A 153 -3.56 -1.36 -24.69
C PRO A 153 -3.11 -0.90 -23.31
N THR A 154 -3.96 -0.14 -22.61
CA THR A 154 -3.71 0.34 -21.26
C THR A 154 -4.64 -0.33 -20.28
N VAL A 155 -4.09 -0.84 -19.19
CA VAL A 155 -4.81 -1.54 -18.12
C VAL A 155 -4.63 -0.79 -16.82
N LEU A 156 -5.71 -0.61 -16.06
CA LEU A 156 -5.66 -0.13 -14.68
C LEU A 156 -6.21 -1.22 -13.77
N PHE A 157 -5.44 -1.71 -12.80
CA PHE A 157 -5.92 -2.69 -11.83
C PHE A 157 -5.93 -2.13 -10.40
N ALA A 158 -6.63 -2.81 -9.49
CA ALA A 158 -6.86 -2.38 -8.11
C ALA A 158 -7.44 -0.95 -8.01
N ALA A 159 -8.26 -0.57 -9.00
CA ALA A 159 -8.83 0.76 -9.11
C ALA A 159 -9.92 1.01 -8.04
N ARG A 160 -9.85 2.18 -7.37
CA ARG A 160 -10.83 2.62 -6.37
C ARG A 160 -11.51 3.91 -6.79
N PHE A 161 -12.81 3.94 -6.65
CA PHE A 161 -13.66 5.09 -6.97
C PHE A 161 -14.63 5.37 -5.81
N LYS A 162 -14.21 6.21 -4.85
CA LYS A 162 -15.00 6.51 -3.66
C LYS A 162 -16.17 7.44 -3.94
N LYS A 163 -17.23 7.30 -3.16
CA LYS A 163 -18.31 8.29 -3.08
C LYS A 163 -17.75 9.61 -2.53
N GLY A 164 -18.12 10.74 -3.15
CA GLY A 164 -17.64 12.06 -2.68
C GLY A 164 -16.22 12.44 -3.09
N THR A 165 -15.55 11.64 -3.95
CA THR A 165 -14.25 12.05 -4.53
C THR A 165 -14.42 13.32 -5.35
N GLY A 166 -13.44 14.26 -5.22
CA GLY A 166 -13.40 15.48 -6.04
C GLY A 166 -13.40 15.20 -7.56
N LYS A 167 -13.07 13.97 -7.98
CA LYS A 167 -13.17 13.51 -9.38
C LYS A 167 -14.61 13.51 -9.94
N LEU A 168 -15.63 13.58 -9.08
CA LEU A 168 -17.05 13.65 -9.46
C LEU A 168 -17.57 15.09 -9.59
N LEU A 169 -16.82 16.12 -9.23
CA LEU A 169 -17.18 17.51 -9.49
C LEU A 169 -17.32 17.75 -10.99
N PRO A 170 -18.30 18.53 -11.47
CA PRO A 170 -18.69 18.58 -12.89
C PRO A 170 -17.53 18.79 -13.87
N MET A 171 -16.67 19.78 -13.64
CA MET A 171 -15.50 20.05 -14.51
C MET A 171 -14.45 18.95 -14.38
N VAL A 172 -14.11 18.55 -13.17
CA VAL A 172 -13.12 17.52 -12.86
C VAL A 172 -13.58 16.17 -13.41
N ARG A 173 -14.88 15.85 -13.26
CA ARG A 173 -15.49 14.64 -13.82
C ARG A 173 -15.34 14.58 -15.34
N ASN A 174 -15.53 15.69 -16.03
CA ASN A 174 -15.38 15.73 -17.49
C ASN A 174 -13.94 15.42 -17.93
N PHE A 175 -12.94 15.97 -17.22
CA PHE A 175 -11.53 15.64 -17.45
C PHE A 175 -11.27 14.14 -17.24
N TYR A 176 -11.61 13.60 -16.08
CA TYR A 176 -11.39 12.19 -15.78
C TYR A 176 -12.20 11.24 -16.68
N HIS A 177 -13.41 11.63 -17.10
CA HIS A 177 -14.13 10.88 -18.12
C HIS A 177 -13.30 10.71 -19.39
N HIS A 178 -12.64 11.79 -19.87
CA HIS A 178 -11.81 11.73 -21.07
C HIS A 178 -10.51 10.95 -20.88
N VAL A 179 -10.00 10.82 -19.64
CA VAL A 179 -8.83 9.99 -19.35
C VAL A 179 -9.24 8.51 -19.23
N TYR A 180 -10.24 8.20 -18.39
CA TYR A 180 -10.61 6.80 -18.11
C TYR A 180 -11.23 6.08 -19.30
N LYS A 181 -11.96 6.77 -20.20
CA LYS A 181 -12.51 6.15 -21.41
C LYS A 181 -11.46 5.74 -22.46
N ASP A 182 -10.24 6.24 -22.34
CA ASP A 182 -9.14 5.88 -23.22
C ASP A 182 -8.34 4.67 -22.72
N PHE A 183 -8.62 4.18 -21.50
CA PHE A 183 -8.15 2.88 -21.07
C PHE A 183 -8.79 1.75 -21.89
N HIS A 184 -8.01 0.71 -22.17
CA HIS A 184 -8.52 -0.52 -22.75
C HIS A 184 -9.37 -1.28 -21.71
N SER A 185 -8.80 -1.50 -20.50
CA SER A 185 -9.50 -2.17 -19.41
C SER A 185 -9.22 -1.54 -18.06
N ILE A 186 -10.22 -1.58 -17.15
CA ILE A 186 -10.12 -1.11 -15.77
C ILE A 186 -10.69 -2.19 -14.83
N TYR A 187 -9.86 -2.66 -13.91
CA TYR A 187 -10.21 -3.68 -12.93
C TYR A 187 -10.35 -3.04 -11.55
N THR A 188 -11.57 -2.98 -11.06
CA THR A 188 -11.92 -2.38 -9.78
C THR A 188 -11.79 -3.38 -8.64
N ILE A 189 -11.61 -2.86 -7.41
CA ILE A 189 -11.54 -3.69 -6.21
C ILE A 189 -12.92 -4.23 -5.86
N THR A 190 -13.92 -3.37 -5.79
CA THR A 190 -15.27 -3.72 -5.34
C THR A 190 -16.34 -3.40 -6.38
N LYS A 191 -17.55 -3.94 -6.18
CA LYS A 191 -18.72 -3.60 -6.98
C LYS A 191 -19.13 -2.13 -6.80
N ILE A 192 -18.85 -1.54 -5.64
CA ILE A 192 -19.11 -0.12 -5.39
C ILE A 192 -18.19 0.74 -6.28
N ASP A 193 -16.89 0.42 -6.33
CA ASP A 193 -15.94 1.11 -7.21
C ASP A 193 -16.34 0.96 -8.68
N HIS A 194 -16.76 -0.23 -9.08
CA HIS A 194 -17.27 -0.49 -10.43
C HIS A 194 -18.46 0.42 -10.77
N ASN A 195 -19.45 0.51 -9.89
CA ASN A 195 -20.63 1.34 -10.13
C ASN A 195 -20.29 2.82 -10.24
N HIS A 196 -19.40 3.32 -9.37
CA HIS A 196 -18.95 4.71 -9.43
C HIS A 196 -18.16 5.01 -10.71
N LEU A 197 -17.33 4.07 -11.16
CA LEU A 197 -16.62 4.19 -12.44
C LEU A 197 -17.62 4.21 -13.62
N GLN A 198 -18.63 3.35 -13.64
CA GLN A 198 -19.65 3.33 -14.67
C GLN A 198 -20.40 4.68 -14.77
N LEU A 199 -20.73 5.29 -13.63
CA LEU A 199 -21.30 6.65 -13.59
C LEU A 199 -20.37 7.70 -14.21
N MET A 200 -19.06 7.53 -14.10
CA MET A 200 -18.06 8.42 -14.67
C MET A 200 -17.90 8.18 -16.18
N LEU A 201 -17.84 6.93 -16.62
CA LEU A 201 -17.62 6.55 -18.02
C LEU A 201 -18.87 6.77 -18.89
N GLY A 202 -20.07 6.61 -18.33
CA GLY A 202 -21.32 6.61 -19.09
C GLY A 202 -21.49 5.36 -19.96
N ASN A 203 -22.68 5.23 -20.56
CA ASN A 203 -23.09 3.99 -21.27
C ASN A 203 -22.40 3.78 -22.63
N SER A 204 -21.73 4.80 -23.17
CA SER A 204 -21.10 4.73 -24.49
C SER A 204 -19.60 4.38 -24.46
N SER A 205 -19.03 4.14 -23.29
CA SER A 205 -17.62 3.76 -23.18
C SER A 205 -17.36 2.35 -23.69
N LYS A 206 -16.26 2.19 -24.45
CA LYS A 206 -15.76 0.89 -24.89
C LYS A 206 -14.78 0.25 -23.91
N THR A 207 -14.45 0.93 -22.80
CA THR A 207 -13.54 0.43 -21.76
C THR A 207 -14.11 -0.80 -21.09
N ILE A 208 -13.35 -1.88 -21.06
CA ILE A 208 -13.74 -3.11 -20.35
C ILE A 208 -13.61 -2.86 -18.86
N VAL A 209 -14.68 -3.05 -18.10
CA VAL A 209 -14.67 -2.86 -16.64
C VAL A 209 -15.04 -4.17 -15.95
N ARG A 210 -14.17 -4.63 -15.02
CA ARG A 210 -14.38 -5.86 -14.23
C ARG A 210 -14.11 -5.62 -12.75
N VAL A 211 -14.76 -6.38 -11.87
CA VAL A 211 -14.45 -6.43 -10.45
C VAL A 211 -13.52 -7.61 -10.20
N LEU A 212 -12.23 -7.35 -9.98
CA LEU A 212 -11.23 -8.41 -9.83
C LEU A 212 -10.59 -8.47 -8.43
N GLY A 213 -10.86 -7.48 -7.57
CA GLY A 213 -10.36 -7.42 -6.20
C GLY A 213 -9.02 -6.69 -6.08
N ASN A 214 -8.39 -6.84 -4.90
CA ASN A 214 -7.14 -6.17 -4.56
C ASN A 214 -6.01 -7.20 -4.42
N PRO A 215 -5.00 -7.21 -5.33
CA PRO A 215 -3.86 -8.14 -5.24
C PRO A 215 -3.02 -8.00 -3.97
N ARG A 216 -3.20 -6.93 -3.20
CA ARG A 216 -2.50 -6.75 -1.92
C ARG A 216 -2.83 -7.86 -0.91
N TYR A 217 -4.01 -8.46 -0.97
CA TYR A 217 -4.35 -9.63 -0.15
C TYR A 217 -3.48 -10.84 -0.48
N ASP A 218 -3.21 -11.06 -1.77
CA ASP A 218 -2.34 -12.14 -2.23
C ASP A 218 -0.88 -11.91 -1.77
N TYR A 219 -0.41 -10.65 -1.81
CA TYR A 219 0.90 -10.27 -1.29
C TYR A 219 1.03 -10.55 0.21
N VAL A 220 0.06 -10.11 0.99
CA VAL A 220 0.05 -10.32 2.45
C VAL A 220 0.03 -11.82 2.78
N LYS A 221 -0.77 -12.61 2.06
CA LYS A 221 -0.83 -14.06 2.23
C LYS A 221 0.51 -14.71 1.89
N SER A 222 1.12 -14.41 0.74
CA SER A 222 2.41 -14.98 0.34
C SER A 222 3.54 -14.59 1.29
N THR A 223 3.46 -13.39 1.90
CA THR A 223 4.41 -12.97 2.93
C THR A 223 4.21 -13.77 4.22
N ALA A 224 2.96 -13.98 4.62
CA ALA A 224 2.63 -14.77 5.81
C ALA A 224 3.03 -16.24 5.66
N ASP A 225 3.01 -16.80 4.45
CA ASP A 225 3.39 -18.18 4.18
C ASP A 225 4.88 -18.48 4.47
N LYS A 226 5.70 -17.44 4.62
CA LYS A 226 7.09 -17.58 5.08
C LYS A 226 7.19 -17.90 6.58
N PHE A 227 6.14 -17.68 7.35
CA PHE A 227 6.08 -17.90 8.81
C PHE A 227 5.30 -19.18 9.14
N THR A 228 5.65 -20.29 8.51
CA THR A 228 4.91 -21.56 8.61
C THR A 228 4.86 -22.13 10.03
N THR A 229 5.94 -21.99 10.79
CA THR A 229 6.02 -22.45 12.19
C THR A 229 5.07 -21.67 13.09
N GLU A 230 5.01 -20.35 12.92
CA GLU A 230 4.15 -19.44 13.69
C GLU A 230 2.68 -19.63 13.32
N GLN A 231 2.37 -19.97 12.08
CA GLN A 231 1.01 -20.23 11.60
C GLN A 231 0.34 -21.41 12.28
N THR A 232 1.10 -22.40 12.73
CA THR A 232 0.56 -23.58 13.40
C THR A 232 0.15 -23.31 14.86
N LYS A 233 0.66 -22.24 15.47
CA LYS A 233 0.37 -21.88 16.86
C LYS A 233 -0.97 -21.17 16.99
N SER A 234 -1.79 -21.61 17.95
CA SER A 234 -2.99 -20.88 18.34
C SER A 234 -2.64 -19.49 18.85
N VAL A 235 -3.49 -18.49 18.62
CA VAL A 235 -3.34 -17.15 19.21
C VAL A 235 -3.29 -17.21 20.74
N LEU A 236 -4.00 -18.15 21.38
CA LEU A 236 -4.01 -18.35 22.82
C LEU A 236 -2.73 -18.98 23.37
N SER A 237 -1.93 -19.65 22.55
CA SER A 237 -0.64 -20.22 22.97
C SER A 237 0.50 -19.21 22.90
N ARG A 238 0.23 -18.01 22.40
CA ARG A 238 1.22 -16.94 22.31
C ARG A 238 1.34 -16.22 23.65
N LYS A 239 2.47 -15.53 23.85
CA LYS A 239 2.65 -14.63 25.00
C LYS A 239 1.56 -13.55 24.98
N LYS A 240 1.04 -13.16 26.14
CA LYS A 240 0.11 -12.03 26.26
C LYS A 240 0.83 -10.73 25.90
N ARG A 241 0.85 -10.45 24.61
CA ARG A 241 1.56 -9.30 24.03
C ARG A 241 0.67 -8.54 23.06
N ILE A 242 0.67 -7.22 23.21
CA ILE A 242 -0.02 -6.32 22.28
C ILE A 242 1.00 -5.62 21.39
N ILE A 243 0.73 -5.58 20.10
CA ILE A 243 1.58 -4.88 19.14
C ILE A 243 0.98 -3.50 18.86
N PHE A 244 1.63 -2.45 19.33
CA PHE A 244 1.31 -1.06 18.98
C PHE A 244 2.16 -0.67 17.77
N ALA A 245 1.59 -0.79 16.59
CA ALA A 245 2.30 -0.70 15.30
C ALA A 245 2.13 0.67 14.64
N SER A 246 3.22 1.21 14.09
CA SER A 246 3.23 2.45 13.31
C SER A 246 2.64 3.64 14.07
N ILE A 247 3.05 3.83 15.32
CA ILE A 247 2.53 4.86 16.22
C ILE A 247 3.03 6.23 15.82
N HIS A 248 2.10 7.16 15.59
CA HIS A 248 2.36 8.60 15.41
C HIS A 248 2.20 9.35 16.73
N ASP A 249 2.72 10.56 16.79
CA ASP A 249 2.61 11.42 17.98
C ASP A 249 1.14 11.69 18.37
N GLU A 250 0.24 11.79 17.37
CA GLU A 250 -1.19 12.00 17.60
C GLU A 250 -1.85 10.76 18.21
N ASP A 251 -1.45 9.56 17.76
CA ASP A 251 -1.91 8.31 18.36
C ASP A 251 -1.43 8.23 19.80
N GLU A 252 -0.13 8.48 20.05
CA GLU A 252 0.48 8.40 21.38
C GLU A 252 -0.23 9.31 22.37
N LYS A 253 -0.53 10.55 22.00
CA LYS A 253 -1.28 11.51 22.87
C LYS A 253 -2.61 10.95 23.35
N VAL A 254 -3.28 10.16 22.53
CA VAL A 254 -4.60 9.59 22.86
C VAL A 254 -4.47 8.30 23.67
N ILE A 255 -3.57 7.40 23.27
CA ILE A 255 -3.57 6.03 23.81
C ILE A 255 -2.61 5.80 25.00
N TYR A 256 -1.56 6.63 25.17
CA TYR A 256 -0.45 6.38 26.10
C TYR A 256 -0.90 6.11 27.54
N LYS A 257 -1.78 6.95 28.10
CA LYS A 257 -2.29 6.77 29.47
C LYS A 257 -3.03 5.43 29.63
N SER A 258 -3.78 5.02 28.62
CA SER A 258 -4.51 3.76 28.63
C SER A 258 -3.58 2.56 28.49
N VAL A 259 -2.48 2.70 27.75
CA VAL A 259 -1.41 1.69 27.68
C VAL A 259 -0.75 1.48 29.05
N LEU A 260 -0.43 2.56 29.77
CA LEU A 260 0.13 2.46 31.13
C LEU A 260 -0.84 1.78 32.09
N ARG A 261 -2.13 2.09 32.00
CA ARG A 261 -3.16 1.43 32.81
C ARG A 261 -3.25 -0.07 32.51
N LEU A 262 -3.23 -0.47 31.24
CA LEU A 262 -3.20 -1.88 30.84
C LEU A 262 -2.00 -2.62 31.42
N LEU A 263 -0.80 -2.02 31.39
CA LEU A 263 0.41 -2.61 32.00
C LEU A 263 0.33 -2.70 33.53
N SER A 264 -0.35 -1.76 34.17
CA SER A 264 -0.59 -1.79 35.62
C SER A 264 -1.56 -2.90 36.01
N ASP A 265 -2.67 -3.02 35.29
CA ASP A 265 -3.77 -3.95 35.61
C ASP A 265 -3.42 -5.41 35.22
N HIS A 266 -2.57 -5.59 34.18
CA HIS A 266 -2.17 -6.91 33.67
C HIS A 266 -0.66 -7.13 33.78
N LYS A 267 -0.18 -7.63 34.93
CA LYS A 267 1.28 -7.80 35.22
C LYS A 267 2.02 -8.74 34.26
N SER A 268 1.32 -9.69 33.63
CA SER A 268 1.88 -10.61 32.65
C SER A 268 1.83 -10.07 31.21
N LEU A 269 1.24 -8.87 31.00
CA LEU A 269 1.16 -8.24 29.71
C LEU A 269 2.51 -7.64 29.32
N SER A 270 2.91 -7.84 28.07
CA SER A 270 3.99 -7.10 27.42
C SER A 270 3.49 -6.38 26.18
N ILE A 271 4.18 -5.34 25.77
CA ILE A 271 3.87 -4.60 24.55
C ILE A 271 5.10 -4.47 23.65
N LEU A 272 4.88 -4.50 22.34
CA LEU A 272 5.81 -3.99 21.36
C LEU A 272 5.35 -2.58 20.96
N TRP A 273 6.21 -1.60 21.16
CA TRP A 273 5.97 -0.22 20.79
C TRP A 273 6.78 0.11 19.53
N VAL A 274 6.10 0.24 18.41
CA VAL A 274 6.73 0.43 17.09
C VAL A 274 6.36 1.80 16.56
N PRO A 275 7.24 2.81 16.71
CA PRO A 275 7.02 4.12 16.13
C PRO A 275 6.89 4.06 14.60
N HIS A 276 6.14 4.99 14.02
CA HIS A 276 6.00 5.08 12.56
C HIS A 276 7.34 5.36 11.87
N GLU A 277 8.10 6.30 12.42
CA GLU A 277 9.46 6.61 11.99
C GLU A 277 10.43 6.33 13.16
N PRO A 278 11.17 5.21 13.13
CA PRO A 278 12.09 4.85 14.20
C PRO A 278 13.42 5.63 14.07
N ILE A 279 13.36 6.95 14.20
CA ILE A 279 14.55 7.81 14.30
C ILE A 279 14.98 7.93 15.76
N ALA A 280 16.28 8.14 15.97
CA ALA A 280 16.91 8.13 17.31
C ALA A 280 16.20 9.03 18.34
N SER A 281 15.72 10.22 17.92
CA SER A 281 14.99 11.13 18.80
C SER A 281 13.65 10.56 19.27
N VAL A 282 12.89 9.92 18.38
CA VAL A 282 11.59 9.30 18.71
C VAL A 282 11.77 8.08 19.61
N ILE A 283 12.76 7.24 19.29
CA ILE A 283 13.11 6.07 20.10
C ILE A 283 13.50 6.49 21.52
N ASN A 284 14.43 7.46 21.66
CA ASN A 284 14.87 7.94 22.98
C ASN A 284 13.72 8.57 23.78
N THR A 285 12.85 9.34 23.14
CA THR A 285 11.68 9.94 23.78
C THR A 285 10.73 8.85 24.28
N SER A 286 10.45 7.83 23.50
CA SER A 286 9.59 6.70 23.92
C SER A 286 10.20 5.96 25.11
N ILE A 287 11.50 5.65 25.07
CA ILE A 287 12.21 4.99 26.18
C ILE A 287 12.13 5.84 27.46
N GLN A 288 12.43 7.14 27.37
CA GLN A 288 12.42 8.05 28.50
C GLN A 288 11.03 8.10 29.16
N ARG A 289 9.96 8.27 28.38
CA ARG A 289 8.57 8.35 28.89
C ARG A 289 8.15 7.10 29.66
N PHE A 290 8.49 5.90 29.17
CA PHE A 290 8.16 4.67 29.90
C PHE A 290 9.01 4.52 31.17
N ASN A 291 10.30 4.86 31.14
CA ASN A 291 11.18 4.80 32.30
C ASN A 291 10.77 5.78 33.40
N GLU A 292 10.32 7.01 33.06
CA GLU A 292 9.84 8.02 34.02
C GLU A 292 8.67 7.54 34.87
N VAL A 293 7.88 6.60 34.36
CA VAL A 293 6.76 5.98 35.11
C VAL A 293 7.11 4.61 35.70
N GLY A 294 8.40 4.25 35.74
CA GLY A 294 8.90 3.03 36.34
C GLY A 294 8.65 1.74 35.54
N VAL A 295 8.30 1.86 34.25
CA VAL A 295 8.12 0.70 33.37
C VAL A 295 9.46 0.29 32.76
N LYS A 296 9.85 -0.98 32.92
CA LYS A 296 11.09 -1.53 32.35
C LYS A 296 10.99 -1.61 30.82
N VAL A 297 11.94 -0.98 30.14
CA VAL A 297 11.99 -0.89 28.67
C VAL A 297 13.23 -1.57 28.13
N ASN A 298 13.08 -2.39 27.09
CA ASN A 298 14.19 -2.83 26.23
C ASN A 298 14.03 -2.28 24.81
N VAL A 299 15.12 -2.28 24.05
CA VAL A 299 15.13 -1.85 22.65
C VAL A 299 15.42 -3.04 21.77
N PHE A 300 14.57 -3.27 20.80
CA PHE A 300 14.85 -4.19 19.70
C PHE A 300 15.51 -3.42 18.55
N SER A 301 16.76 -3.72 18.28
CA SER A 301 17.55 -3.12 17.20
C SER A 301 18.25 -4.20 16.35
N LYS A 302 18.89 -3.80 15.24
CA LYS A 302 19.72 -4.71 14.43
C LYS A 302 20.85 -5.36 15.20
N GLN A 303 21.34 -4.67 16.25
CA GLN A 303 22.47 -5.13 17.06
C GLN A 303 22.05 -5.93 18.31
N THR A 304 20.81 -5.71 18.75
CA THR A 304 20.28 -6.36 19.96
C THR A 304 19.14 -7.29 19.51
N PRO A 305 19.33 -8.62 19.60
CA PRO A 305 18.31 -9.58 19.26
C PRO A 305 17.05 -9.37 20.11
N TYR A 306 15.91 -9.62 19.51
CA TYR A 306 14.63 -9.60 20.18
C TYR A 306 14.54 -10.77 21.16
N ASP A 307 14.61 -10.48 22.46
CA ASP A 307 14.38 -11.47 23.49
C ASP A 307 12.87 -11.63 23.73
N LYS A 308 12.34 -12.83 23.39
CA LYS A 308 10.92 -13.14 23.56
C LYS A 308 10.48 -13.19 25.03
N ASP A 309 11.41 -13.30 25.96
CA ASP A 309 11.12 -13.57 27.38
C ASP A 309 11.19 -12.34 28.28
N ASP A 310 11.64 -11.19 27.77
CA ASP A 310 11.81 -9.95 28.53
C ASP A 310 10.99 -8.80 27.95
N PRO A 311 10.94 -7.66 28.50
CA PRO A 311 10.27 -7.02 29.63
C PRO A 311 8.82 -6.55 29.27
N GLN A 312 8.22 -5.68 30.12
CA GLN A 312 6.87 -5.16 29.87
C GLN A 312 6.75 -4.35 28.58
N VAL A 313 7.77 -3.58 28.21
CA VAL A 313 7.79 -2.76 26.99
C VAL A 313 9.05 -3.02 26.17
N ILE A 314 8.88 -3.24 24.87
CA ILE A 314 9.97 -3.34 23.91
C ILE A 314 9.74 -2.27 22.85
N VAL A 315 10.62 -1.29 22.79
CA VAL A 315 10.62 -0.26 21.74
C VAL A 315 11.39 -0.79 20.51
N VAL A 316 10.77 -0.73 19.34
CA VAL A 316 11.34 -1.31 18.12
C VAL A 316 12.02 -0.23 17.29
N ASP A 317 13.34 -0.36 17.14
CA ASP A 317 14.23 0.52 16.37
C ASP A 317 14.66 -0.13 15.03
N VAL A 318 13.74 -0.83 14.36
CA VAL A 318 14.02 -1.50 13.08
C VAL A 318 12.82 -1.37 12.17
N VAL A 319 13.06 -0.99 10.91
CA VAL A 319 12.04 -0.99 9.85
C VAL A 319 11.94 -2.33 9.13
N GLY A 320 10.76 -2.65 8.61
CA GLY A 320 10.53 -3.85 7.79
C GLY A 320 10.30 -5.15 8.58
N VAL A 321 10.19 -5.10 9.92
CA VAL A 321 10.05 -6.28 10.78
C VAL A 321 8.62 -6.54 11.24
N LEU A 322 7.69 -5.62 11.03
CA LEU A 322 6.32 -5.70 11.56
C LEU A 322 5.57 -6.96 11.10
N SER A 323 5.72 -7.37 9.86
CA SER A 323 5.09 -8.59 9.32
C SER A 323 5.45 -9.86 10.10
N HIS A 324 6.68 -9.91 10.68
CA HIS A 324 7.12 -10.99 11.56
C HIS A 324 6.62 -10.78 13.00
N LEU A 325 6.75 -9.56 13.53
CA LEU A 325 6.42 -9.25 14.93
C LEU A 325 4.94 -9.49 15.25
N TYR A 326 4.04 -9.35 14.29
CA TYR A 326 2.62 -9.64 14.51
C TYR A 326 2.35 -11.08 14.95
N TRP A 327 3.20 -12.04 14.56
CA TRP A 327 3.05 -13.45 14.96
C TRP A 327 3.41 -13.71 16.43
N ASP A 328 4.06 -12.76 17.10
CA ASP A 328 4.39 -12.84 18.52
C ASP A 328 3.33 -12.20 19.44
N GLY A 329 2.31 -11.56 18.88
CA GLY A 329 1.25 -10.89 19.61
C GLY A 329 -0.08 -11.65 19.63
N ILE A 330 -1.02 -11.13 20.42
CA ILE A 330 -2.40 -11.63 20.51
C ILE A 330 -3.43 -10.55 20.13
N ILE A 331 -3.06 -9.27 20.16
CA ILE A 331 -3.87 -8.12 19.77
C ILE A 331 -2.95 -7.13 19.06
N ALA A 332 -3.45 -6.39 18.08
CA ALA A 332 -2.74 -5.29 17.45
C ALA A 332 -3.51 -3.97 17.57
N TYR A 333 -2.79 -2.88 17.82
CA TYR A 333 -3.23 -1.53 17.52
C TYR A 333 -2.41 -1.00 16.34
N VAL A 334 -3.08 -0.43 15.34
CA VAL A 334 -2.40 0.14 14.15
C VAL A 334 -2.61 1.64 14.12
N GLY A 335 -1.51 2.37 14.21
CA GLY A 335 -1.48 3.83 14.27
C GLY A 335 -1.80 4.52 12.95
N GLY A 336 -1.74 5.85 13.00
CA GLY A 336 -2.08 6.77 11.91
C GLY A 336 -3.55 7.19 11.90
N GLY A 337 -4.43 6.46 12.59
CA GLY A 337 -5.86 6.74 12.57
C GLY A 337 -6.28 8.04 13.29
N PHE A 338 -5.43 8.62 14.11
CA PHE A 338 -5.63 9.95 14.69
C PHE A 338 -4.91 11.06 13.90
N SER A 339 -4.11 10.71 12.88
CA SER A 339 -3.38 11.65 12.03
C SER A 339 -3.86 11.64 10.57
N THR A 340 -3.13 11.05 9.66
CA THR A 340 -3.38 11.08 8.20
C THR A 340 -4.22 9.92 7.67
N GLY A 341 -4.47 8.90 8.49
CA GLY A 341 -5.16 7.66 8.17
C GLY A 341 -4.36 6.43 8.61
N ILE A 342 -5.06 5.32 8.82
CA ILE A 342 -4.46 4.09 9.36
C ILE A 342 -3.41 3.50 8.42
N HIS A 343 -2.44 2.80 9.02
CA HIS A 343 -1.46 2.00 8.29
C HIS A 343 -1.99 0.62 7.87
N ASN A 344 -1.09 -0.27 7.45
CA ASN A 344 -1.45 -1.59 6.95
C ASN A 344 -2.03 -2.49 8.05
N ILE A 345 -3.33 -2.76 7.97
CA ILE A 345 -4.06 -3.64 8.89
C ILE A 345 -4.19 -5.08 8.38
N MET A 346 -3.77 -5.36 7.15
CA MET A 346 -3.87 -6.71 6.60
C MET A 346 -2.83 -7.67 7.19
N GLU A 347 -1.64 -7.17 7.51
CA GLU A 347 -0.58 -7.98 8.11
C GLU A 347 -0.95 -8.48 9.51
N PRO A 348 -1.44 -7.66 10.45
CA PRO A 348 -1.94 -8.20 11.72
C PRO A 348 -3.18 -9.07 11.53
N ALA A 349 -4.05 -8.82 10.54
CA ALA A 349 -5.21 -9.66 10.26
C ALA A 349 -4.83 -11.09 9.84
N ILE A 350 -3.88 -11.25 8.92
CA ILE A 350 -3.38 -12.57 8.52
C ILE A 350 -2.63 -13.27 9.66
N ALA A 351 -1.97 -12.50 10.54
CA ALA A 351 -1.35 -13.03 11.75
C ALA A 351 -2.36 -13.41 12.85
N ARG A 352 -3.65 -13.36 12.55
CA ARG A 352 -4.78 -13.73 13.42
C ARG A 352 -4.98 -12.80 14.60
N LEU A 353 -4.62 -11.53 14.49
CA LEU A 353 -4.81 -10.58 15.58
C LEU A 353 -6.13 -9.83 15.44
N PRO A 354 -6.94 -9.73 16.51
CA PRO A 354 -7.93 -8.68 16.64
C PRO A 354 -7.26 -7.31 16.55
N ILE A 355 -7.85 -6.37 15.80
CA ILE A 355 -7.17 -5.13 15.43
C ILE A 355 -7.96 -3.91 15.92
N LEU A 356 -7.26 -2.99 16.59
CA LEU A 356 -7.79 -1.68 16.93
C LEU A 356 -7.06 -0.59 16.13
N PHE A 357 -7.77 0.48 15.79
CA PHE A 357 -7.22 1.64 15.08
C PHE A 357 -8.04 2.89 15.35
N GLY A 358 -7.47 4.06 15.07
CA GLY A 358 -8.16 5.35 15.25
C GLY A 358 -9.25 5.59 14.21
N PRO A 359 -10.02 6.71 14.32
CA PRO A 359 -11.26 6.94 13.58
C PRO A 359 -11.08 7.25 12.09
N ARG A 360 -9.88 7.63 11.63
CA ARG A 360 -9.63 7.96 10.21
C ARG A 360 -9.31 6.73 9.37
N TYR A 361 -10.26 5.82 9.23
CA TYR A 361 -10.13 4.56 8.47
C TYR A 361 -10.99 4.50 7.20
N GLU A 362 -11.86 5.46 6.95
CA GLU A 362 -12.85 5.46 5.84
C GLU A 362 -12.21 5.29 4.45
N ASN A 363 -10.92 5.55 4.36
CA ASN A 363 -10.14 5.35 3.15
C ASN A 363 -9.70 3.90 2.94
N PHE A 364 -9.98 3.01 3.87
CA PHE A 364 -9.49 1.63 3.87
C PHE A 364 -10.67 0.66 3.91
N HIS A 365 -10.97 0.06 2.76
CA HIS A 365 -12.07 -0.91 2.64
C HIS A 365 -11.87 -2.12 3.56
N GLU A 366 -10.62 -2.49 3.78
CA GLU A 366 -10.21 -3.55 4.67
C GLU A 366 -10.65 -3.30 6.13
N ALA A 367 -10.61 -2.04 6.56
CA ALA A 367 -11.03 -1.64 7.90
C ALA A 367 -12.55 -1.77 8.06
N GLU A 368 -13.32 -1.36 7.06
CA GLU A 368 -14.78 -1.55 7.04
C GLU A 368 -15.15 -3.05 7.11
N GLN A 369 -14.42 -3.89 6.36
CA GLN A 369 -14.63 -5.34 6.42
C GLN A 369 -14.28 -5.92 7.80
N LEU A 370 -13.15 -5.52 8.40
CA LEU A 370 -12.77 -5.96 9.74
C LEU A 370 -13.83 -5.60 10.79
N ILE A 371 -14.36 -4.38 10.74
CA ILE A 371 -15.43 -3.93 11.65
C ILE A 371 -16.69 -4.78 11.43
N ASN A 372 -17.12 -4.92 10.19
CA ASN A 372 -18.36 -5.64 9.85
C ASN A 372 -18.30 -7.13 10.21
N PHE A 373 -17.13 -7.76 10.14
CA PHE A 373 -16.94 -9.16 10.51
C PHE A 373 -16.59 -9.36 12.00
N GLY A 374 -16.33 -8.27 12.74
CA GLY A 374 -15.98 -8.33 14.16
C GLY A 374 -14.52 -8.69 14.44
N GLY A 375 -13.63 -8.55 13.47
CA GLY A 375 -12.17 -8.73 13.60
C GLY A 375 -11.41 -7.46 13.93
N GLY A 376 -12.06 -6.29 13.87
CA GLY A 376 -11.43 -5.00 14.17
C GLY A 376 -12.41 -3.96 14.69
N TRP A 377 -11.87 -2.91 15.34
CA TRP A 377 -12.64 -1.81 15.91
C TRP A 377 -11.93 -0.48 15.72
N ALA A 378 -12.70 0.53 15.31
CA ALA A 378 -12.28 1.92 15.42
C ALA A 378 -12.49 2.40 16.86
N ILE A 379 -11.52 3.13 17.39
CA ILE A 379 -11.59 3.76 18.71
C ILE A 379 -11.47 5.27 18.57
N ASN A 380 -12.18 6.02 19.39
CA ASN A 380 -12.19 7.49 19.37
C ASN A 380 -11.35 8.11 20.48
N ASN A 381 -11.01 7.35 21.50
CA ASN A 381 -10.25 7.80 22.65
C ASN A 381 -9.55 6.64 23.37
N GLY A 382 -8.68 6.99 24.34
CA GLY A 382 -7.92 6.00 25.11
C GLY A 382 -8.78 5.12 26.00
N GLN A 383 -9.94 5.61 26.50
CA GLN A 383 -10.82 4.78 27.33
C GLN A 383 -11.45 3.65 26.50
N GLU A 384 -11.90 3.94 25.29
CA GLU A 384 -12.41 2.91 24.37
C GLU A 384 -11.34 1.86 24.02
N LEU A 385 -10.07 2.30 23.82
CA LEU A 385 -8.94 1.39 23.65
C LEU A 385 -8.80 0.46 24.86
N PHE A 386 -8.75 1.03 26.08
CA PHE A 386 -8.59 0.29 27.31
C PHE A 386 -9.69 -0.75 27.49
N ASP A 387 -10.95 -0.33 27.39
CA ASP A 387 -12.12 -1.18 27.59
C ASP A 387 -12.14 -2.35 26.60
N LYS A 388 -11.88 -2.07 25.32
CA LYS A 388 -11.87 -3.11 24.30
C LYS A 388 -10.74 -4.12 24.50
N ILE A 389 -9.53 -3.66 24.78
CA ILE A 389 -8.38 -4.53 25.04
C ILE A 389 -8.62 -5.34 26.29
N ASN A 390 -9.13 -4.71 27.37
CA ASN A 390 -9.42 -5.41 28.65
C ASN A 390 -10.44 -6.54 28.47
N ILE A 391 -11.49 -6.32 27.69
CA ILE A 391 -12.47 -7.37 27.33
C ILE A 391 -11.78 -8.54 26.61
N LEU A 392 -10.93 -8.25 25.62
CA LEU A 392 -10.24 -9.28 24.83
C LEU A 392 -9.20 -10.06 25.68
N LEU A 393 -8.53 -9.40 26.64
CA LEU A 393 -7.56 -10.06 27.52
C LEU A 393 -8.20 -10.91 28.61
N SER A 394 -9.40 -10.53 29.05
CA SER A 394 -10.09 -11.18 30.18
C SER A 394 -10.93 -12.39 29.75
N ASP A 395 -11.29 -12.51 28.48
CA ASP A 395 -12.23 -13.53 28.00
C ASP A 395 -11.78 -14.16 26.68
N ASN A 396 -11.24 -15.36 26.76
CA ASN A 396 -10.82 -16.14 25.61
C ASN A 396 -11.97 -16.41 24.61
N SER A 397 -13.22 -16.42 25.08
CA SER A 397 -14.40 -16.58 24.20
C SER A 397 -14.61 -15.36 23.28
N LYS A 398 -14.00 -14.23 23.58
CA LYS A 398 -14.06 -13.01 22.75
C LYS A 398 -12.89 -12.90 21.78
N ILE A 399 -11.67 -13.28 22.20
CA ILE A 399 -10.48 -13.15 21.36
C ILE A 399 -10.47 -14.14 20.19
N ILE A 400 -10.94 -15.38 20.40
CA ILE A 400 -10.93 -16.41 19.34
C ILE A 400 -11.82 -16.02 18.15
N PRO A 401 -13.12 -15.68 18.33
CA PRO A 401 -13.95 -15.25 17.21
C PRO A 401 -13.40 -14.02 16.49
N ALA A 402 -12.88 -13.04 17.21
CA ALA A 402 -12.29 -11.84 16.65
C ALA A 402 -11.04 -12.15 15.81
N SER A 403 -10.18 -13.02 16.30
CA SER A 403 -9.00 -13.53 15.62
C SER A 403 -9.35 -14.24 14.30
N LEU A 404 -10.35 -15.12 14.32
CA LEU A 404 -10.85 -15.82 13.15
C LEU A 404 -11.47 -14.83 12.15
N ALA A 405 -12.30 -13.92 12.61
CA ALA A 405 -12.93 -12.90 11.78
C ALA A 405 -11.91 -12.00 11.08
N ALA A 406 -10.83 -11.59 11.77
CA ALA A 406 -9.76 -10.81 11.17
C ALA A 406 -9.08 -11.58 10.03
N THR A 407 -8.75 -12.85 10.26
CA THR A 407 -8.11 -13.71 9.27
C THR A 407 -9.02 -14.00 8.06
N ASP A 408 -10.31 -14.21 8.31
CA ASP A 408 -11.32 -14.47 7.29
C ASP A 408 -11.44 -13.33 6.29
N VAL A 409 -11.27 -12.07 6.72
CA VAL A 409 -11.23 -10.92 5.80
C VAL A 409 -10.15 -11.09 4.76
N ILE A 410 -8.98 -11.59 5.15
CA ILE A 410 -7.89 -11.83 4.20
C ILE A 410 -8.22 -13.01 3.28
N HIS A 411 -8.58 -14.17 3.85
CA HIS A 411 -8.82 -15.40 3.09
C HIS A 411 -9.96 -15.28 2.06
N LYS A 412 -11.01 -14.52 2.35
CA LYS A 412 -12.13 -14.28 1.42
C LYS A 412 -11.75 -13.41 0.22
N ASN A 413 -10.66 -12.67 0.31
CA ASN A 413 -10.24 -11.72 -0.73
C ASN A 413 -9.02 -12.19 -1.56
N ILE A 414 -8.44 -13.35 -1.27
CA ILE A 414 -7.32 -13.95 -2.01
C ILE A 414 -7.71 -14.29 -3.47
N GLY A 415 -6.73 -14.46 -4.34
CA GLY A 415 -6.88 -14.83 -5.74
C GLY A 415 -7.13 -13.63 -6.66
N ALA A 416 -7.05 -12.41 -6.15
CA ALA A 416 -7.18 -11.21 -6.95
C ALA A 416 -6.03 -11.08 -7.97
N ALA A 417 -4.80 -11.43 -7.59
CA ALA A 417 -3.65 -11.40 -8.49
C ALA A 417 -3.87 -12.32 -9.71
N THR A 418 -4.31 -13.55 -9.49
CA THR A 418 -4.61 -14.51 -10.58
C THR A 418 -5.73 -13.99 -11.49
N ARG A 419 -6.79 -13.38 -10.91
CA ARG A 419 -7.87 -12.79 -11.71
C ARG A 419 -7.38 -11.62 -12.55
N VAL A 420 -6.50 -10.76 -12.00
CA VAL A 420 -5.89 -9.64 -12.71
C VAL A 420 -4.98 -10.12 -13.83
N VAL A 421 -4.10 -11.11 -13.58
CA VAL A 421 -3.24 -11.72 -14.62
C VAL A 421 -4.07 -12.27 -15.78
N ARG A 422 -5.12 -13.05 -15.47
CA ARG A 422 -6.05 -13.55 -16.50
C ARG A 422 -6.72 -12.43 -17.28
N GLY A 423 -7.10 -11.33 -16.60
CA GLY A 423 -7.63 -10.13 -17.25
C GLY A 423 -6.61 -9.49 -18.17
N ILE A 424 -5.37 -9.31 -17.73
CA ILE A 424 -4.28 -8.73 -18.53
C ILE A 424 -4.02 -9.55 -19.80
N ILE A 425 -4.01 -10.88 -19.70
CA ILE A 425 -3.73 -11.76 -20.85
C ILE A 425 -4.92 -11.79 -21.83
N ARG A 426 -6.16 -11.87 -21.30
CA ARG A 426 -7.35 -12.08 -22.11
C ARG A 426 -7.87 -10.80 -22.78
N ASP A 427 -7.89 -9.67 -22.06
CA ASP A 427 -8.45 -8.41 -22.50
C ASP A 427 -7.36 -7.59 -23.21
#